data_0ac86bd0f930bfd076e4159d05f93d0b
#
_entry.id   0ac86bd0f930bfd076e4159d05f93d0b
#
_cell.length_a   1.000
_cell.length_b   1.000
_cell.length_c   1.000
_cell.angle_alpha   90.00
_cell.angle_beta   90.00
_cell.angle_gamma   90.00
#
_symmetry.space_group_name_H-M   'P 1'
#
loop_
_entity.id
_entity.type
_entity.pdbx_description
1 polymer ?
#
loop_
_entity_poly.entity_id
_entity_poly.type
_entity_poly.pdbx_seq_one_letter_code
_entity_poly.pdbx_strand_id
1 'polypeptide(L)'
;VLFYVSRSGVFDENNVFPKLGRVRLSFTPNPFEGATFRQELKLEDGYVQLEAVKDGKRTEIQIWSNVFTPVVEVKVSSEEQIRFHATYETWRYEPLVWNIPGQERASIAFRNAPIKAVIQPDSVAFADKGVIWYHQNSERTLFDVTVLQESLGGVMQQLWNPLKHLTFGGYMEGSNMVQDGIVSGKY
;
A
#
# COMPACT_ATOMS: atom_id res chain seq x y z
N VAL A 1 9.34 -5.73 -11.34
CA VAL A 1 9.05 -6.29 -9.99
C VAL A 1 7.90 -5.52 -9.39
N LEU A 2 7.02 -6.20 -8.68
CA LEU A 2 5.86 -5.60 -8.04
C LEU A 2 5.66 -6.19 -6.64
N PHE A 3 5.47 -5.36 -5.64
CA PHE A 3 5.13 -5.80 -4.30
C PHE A 3 4.12 -4.88 -3.61
N TYR A 4 3.32 -5.44 -2.72
CA TYR A 4 2.32 -4.72 -1.93
C TYR A 4 2.88 -4.34 -0.57
N VAL A 5 2.51 -3.16 -0.09
CA VAL A 5 2.88 -2.68 1.24
C VAL A 5 1.68 -2.77 2.17
N SER A 6 1.89 -3.28 3.36
CA SER A 6 0.89 -3.33 4.44
C SER A 6 1.54 -2.96 5.77
N ARG A 7 0.74 -2.48 6.70
CA ARG A 7 1.15 -2.19 8.07
C ARG A 7 0.04 -2.56 9.03
N SER A 8 0.37 -3.10 10.18
CA SER A 8 -0.60 -3.34 11.26
C SER A 8 -1.16 -2.03 11.81
N GLY A 9 -2.39 -2.05 12.32
CA GLY A 9 -3.03 -0.89 12.92
C GLY A 9 -3.64 0.10 11.93
N VAL A 10 -3.71 -0.22 10.64
CA VAL A 10 -4.38 0.58 9.62
C VAL A 10 -5.76 -0.01 9.30
N PHE A 11 -6.80 0.82 9.35
CA PHE A 11 -8.17 0.43 9.05
C PHE A 11 -8.87 1.57 8.31
N ASP A 12 -9.57 1.23 7.24
CA ASP A 12 -10.39 2.20 6.50
C ASP A 12 -11.71 2.52 7.21
N GLU A 13 -12.55 3.35 6.61
CA GLU A 13 -13.84 3.78 7.16
C GLU A 13 -14.79 2.63 7.45
N ASN A 14 -14.63 1.49 6.77
CA ASN A 14 -15.41 0.27 6.98
C ASN A 14 -14.73 -0.76 7.88
N ASN A 15 -13.69 -0.34 8.62
CA ASN A 15 -12.90 -1.21 9.50
C ASN A 15 -12.27 -2.41 8.78
N VAL A 16 -11.92 -2.21 7.50
CA VAL A 16 -11.18 -3.19 6.70
C VAL A 16 -9.70 -2.88 6.79
N PHE A 17 -8.87 -3.92 6.87
CA PHE A 17 -7.43 -3.81 6.84
C PHE A 17 -6.92 -3.65 5.38
N PRO A 18 -6.68 -2.42 4.89
CA PRO A 18 -6.29 -2.20 3.50
C PRO A 18 -4.80 -2.45 3.29
N LYS A 19 -4.43 -2.70 2.03
CA LYS A 19 -3.06 -2.48 1.59
C LYS A 19 -2.82 -0.98 1.50
N LEU A 20 -1.62 -0.52 1.90
CA LEU A 20 -1.23 0.88 1.78
C LEU A 20 -1.06 1.31 0.31
N GLY A 21 -0.83 0.37 -0.56
CA GLY A 21 -0.58 0.52 -1.97
C GLY A 21 0.38 -0.57 -2.45
N ARG A 22 0.93 -0.38 -3.64
CA ARG A 22 1.98 -1.24 -4.19
C ARG A 22 3.09 -0.43 -4.81
N VAL A 23 4.27 -0.98 -4.81
CA VAL A 23 5.44 -0.40 -5.46
C VAL A 23 5.81 -1.25 -6.66
N ARG A 24 5.95 -0.61 -7.81
CA ARG A 24 6.45 -1.21 -9.05
C ARG A 24 7.85 -0.71 -9.33
N LEU A 25 8.76 -1.66 -9.59
CA LEU A 25 10.09 -1.37 -10.13
C LEU A 25 10.13 -1.81 -11.60
N SER A 26 10.35 -0.86 -12.48
CA SER A 26 10.51 -1.05 -13.93
C SER A 26 11.93 -0.74 -14.32
N PHE A 27 12.54 -1.54 -15.21
CA PHE A 27 13.96 -1.47 -15.55
C PHE A 27 14.17 -1.23 -17.05
N THR A 28 15.22 -0.48 -17.38
CA THR A 28 15.65 -0.25 -18.76
C THR A 28 17.18 -0.31 -18.87
N PRO A 29 17.74 -1.27 -19.62
CA PRO A 29 17.08 -2.43 -20.20
C PRO A 29 16.47 -3.33 -19.11
N ASN A 30 15.48 -4.18 -19.49
CA ASN A 30 14.87 -5.11 -18.55
C ASN A 30 15.79 -6.34 -18.33
N PRO A 31 16.40 -6.51 -17.14
CA PRO A 31 17.32 -7.61 -16.89
C PRO A 31 16.62 -8.97 -16.75
N PHE A 32 15.30 -8.99 -16.59
CA PHE A 32 14.51 -10.22 -16.39
C PHE A 32 14.02 -10.81 -17.70
N GLU A 33 14.03 -10.04 -18.79
CA GLU A 33 13.57 -10.50 -20.10
C GLU A 33 14.59 -11.42 -20.76
N GLY A 34 14.19 -12.68 -20.99
CA GLY A 34 15.07 -13.72 -21.54
C GLY A 34 16.17 -14.21 -20.59
N ALA A 35 16.07 -13.88 -19.31
CA ALA A 35 17.03 -14.29 -18.28
C ALA A 35 16.65 -15.62 -17.62
N THR A 36 17.62 -16.30 -17.04
CA THR A 36 17.36 -17.28 -16.00
C THR A 36 16.95 -16.54 -14.72
N PHE A 37 15.76 -16.84 -14.20
CA PHE A 37 15.17 -16.15 -13.04
C PHE A 37 15.07 -17.07 -11.83
N ARG A 38 15.42 -16.53 -10.66
CA ARG A 38 15.23 -17.17 -9.36
C ARG A 38 14.63 -16.16 -8.37
N GLN A 39 13.62 -16.61 -7.62
CA GLN A 39 13.09 -15.89 -6.46
C GLN A 39 13.18 -16.79 -5.25
N GLU A 40 13.66 -16.25 -4.14
CA GLU A 40 13.85 -16.99 -2.90
C GLU A 40 13.51 -16.11 -1.69
N LEU A 41 12.77 -16.68 -0.74
CA LEU A 41 12.58 -16.08 0.58
C LEU A 41 13.66 -16.62 1.52
N LYS A 42 14.59 -15.76 1.92
CA LYS A 42 15.66 -16.05 2.87
C LYS A 42 15.12 -15.89 4.29
N LEU A 43 14.52 -16.94 4.86
CA LEU A 43 13.84 -16.87 6.16
C LEU A 43 14.77 -16.54 7.31
N GLU A 44 15.99 -17.07 7.31
CA GLU A 44 16.97 -16.81 8.36
C GLU A 44 17.48 -15.37 8.35
N ASP A 45 17.58 -14.79 7.15
CA ASP A 45 18.10 -13.42 6.94
C ASP A 45 16.98 -12.38 6.85
N GLY A 46 15.73 -12.81 6.68
CA GLY A 46 14.55 -11.95 6.71
C GLY A 46 14.33 -11.09 5.44
N TYR A 47 14.80 -11.56 4.26
CA TYR A 47 14.57 -10.83 3.01
C TYR A 47 14.12 -11.73 1.84
N VAL A 48 13.50 -11.12 0.85
CA VAL A 48 13.23 -11.74 -0.45
C VAL A 48 14.36 -11.37 -1.42
N GLN A 49 14.95 -12.38 -2.06
CA GLN A 49 15.93 -12.23 -3.13
C GLN A 49 15.31 -12.56 -4.47
N LEU A 50 15.50 -11.67 -5.43
CA LEU A 50 15.17 -11.86 -6.83
C LEU A 50 16.48 -11.80 -7.60
N GLU A 51 16.76 -12.81 -8.42
CA GLU A 51 17.98 -12.91 -9.21
C GLU A 51 17.64 -13.17 -10.67
N ALA A 52 18.29 -12.45 -11.56
CA ALA A 52 18.27 -12.68 -12.98
C ALA A 52 19.69 -12.83 -13.51
N VAL A 53 19.93 -13.85 -14.34
CA VAL A 53 21.21 -14.03 -15.07
C VAL A 53 20.91 -14.04 -16.55
N LYS A 54 21.47 -13.06 -17.27
CA LYS A 54 21.32 -12.88 -18.71
C LYS A 54 22.71 -12.65 -19.33
N ASP A 55 23.04 -13.42 -20.35
CA ASP A 55 24.35 -13.35 -21.05
C ASP A 55 25.56 -13.37 -20.06
N GLY A 56 25.45 -14.18 -19.02
CA GLY A 56 26.46 -14.32 -17.98
C GLY A 56 26.52 -13.19 -16.97
N LYS A 57 25.69 -12.14 -17.09
CA LYS A 57 25.62 -11.02 -16.16
C LYS A 57 24.46 -11.16 -15.19
N ARG A 58 24.72 -10.79 -13.93
CA ARG A 58 23.78 -10.94 -12.82
C ARG A 58 23.16 -9.61 -12.44
N THR A 59 21.86 -9.64 -12.22
CA THR A 59 21.10 -8.58 -11.55
C THR A 59 20.39 -9.18 -10.34
N GLU A 60 20.50 -8.52 -9.20
CA GLU A 60 19.92 -8.94 -7.93
C GLU A 60 19.09 -7.83 -7.30
N ILE A 61 17.93 -8.20 -6.77
CA ILE A 61 17.07 -7.31 -5.97
C ILE A 61 16.81 -7.98 -4.64
N GLN A 62 17.06 -7.24 -3.57
CA GLN A 62 16.72 -7.65 -2.21
C GLN A 62 15.63 -6.73 -1.67
N ILE A 63 14.60 -7.31 -1.05
CA ILE A 63 13.49 -6.59 -0.44
C ILE A 63 13.30 -7.12 0.98
N TRP A 64 13.32 -6.22 1.98
CA TRP A 64 13.09 -6.59 3.37
C TRP A 64 12.35 -5.52 4.15
N SER A 65 11.72 -5.91 5.25
CA SER A 65 11.16 -4.99 6.23
C SER A 65 12.14 -4.81 7.38
N ASN A 66 12.45 -3.57 7.70
CA ASN A 66 13.28 -3.28 8.86
C ASN A 66 12.51 -3.64 10.14
N VAL A 67 13.16 -4.38 11.06
CA VAL A 67 12.51 -4.87 12.28
C VAL A 67 12.39 -3.82 13.38
N PHE A 68 13.17 -2.75 13.30
CA PHE A 68 13.21 -1.68 14.32
C PHE A 68 12.45 -0.44 13.90
N THR A 69 12.20 -0.26 12.60
CA THR A 69 11.51 0.90 12.03
C THR A 69 10.49 0.45 11.00
N PRO A 70 9.38 1.19 10.80
CA PRO A 70 8.35 0.83 9.82
C PRO A 70 8.81 1.18 8.39
N VAL A 71 9.94 0.63 7.96
CA VAL A 71 10.54 0.87 6.65
C VAL A 71 10.61 -0.44 5.88
N VAL A 72 10.24 -0.39 4.61
CA VAL A 72 10.54 -1.43 3.62
C VAL A 72 11.72 -0.94 2.78
N GLU A 73 12.77 -1.72 2.77
CA GLU A 73 14.00 -1.39 2.05
C GLU A 73 14.11 -2.24 0.78
N VAL A 74 14.63 -1.63 -0.28
CA VAL A 74 14.87 -2.29 -1.56
C VAL A 74 16.28 -1.96 -2.00
N LYS A 75 17.09 -3.00 -2.25
CA LYS A 75 18.44 -2.87 -2.80
C LYS A 75 18.48 -3.51 -4.18
N VAL A 76 18.96 -2.76 -5.16
CA VAL A 76 19.18 -3.23 -6.53
C VAL A 76 20.69 -3.22 -6.81
N SER A 77 21.20 -4.35 -7.27
CA SER A 77 22.59 -4.52 -7.69
C SER A 77 22.63 -5.17 -9.08
N SER A 78 23.40 -4.63 -10.00
CA SER A 78 23.52 -5.17 -11.35
C SER A 78 24.95 -5.05 -11.87
N GLU A 79 25.41 -6.09 -12.60
CA GLU A 79 26.69 -6.08 -13.33
C GLU A 79 26.60 -5.33 -14.66
N GLU A 80 25.37 -4.98 -15.07
CA GLU A 80 25.10 -4.09 -16.20
C GLU A 80 24.61 -2.74 -15.73
N GLN A 81 24.86 -1.72 -16.53
CA GLN A 81 24.27 -0.41 -16.29
C GLN A 81 22.77 -0.46 -16.62
N ILE A 82 21.94 -0.35 -15.59
CA ILE A 82 20.49 -0.31 -15.71
C ILE A 82 19.95 1.00 -15.12
N ARG A 83 18.88 1.50 -15.70
CA ARG A 83 18.05 2.54 -15.13
C ARG A 83 16.78 1.90 -14.58
N PHE A 84 16.29 2.34 -13.43
CA PHE A 84 15.01 1.86 -12.95
C PHE A 84 14.13 3.01 -12.45
N HIS A 85 12.82 2.79 -12.56
CA HIS A 85 11.78 3.64 -12.02
C HIS A 85 11.10 2.91 -10.89
N ALA A 86 10.93 3.60 -9.75
CA ALA A 86 10.10 3.13 -8.64
C ALA A 86 8.80 3.92 -8.67
N THR A 87 7.68 3.23 -8.87
CA THR A 87 6.36 3.84 -8.97
C THR A 87 5.50 3.37 -7.81
N TYR A 88 4.96 4.31 -7.05
CA TYR A 88 3.87 4.01 -6.12
C TYR A 88 2.55 3.98 -6.88
N GLU A 89 1.74 2.95 -6.64
CA GLU A 89 0.44 2.76 -7.28
C GLU A 89 -0.63 2.53 -6.20
N THR A 90 -1.75 3.26 -6.30
CA THR A 90 -2.95 3.02 -5.50
C THR A 90 -4.16 2.81 -6.41
N TRP A 91 -5.14 2.05 -5.92
CA TRP A 91 -6.44 1.85 -6.56
C TRP A 91 -7.55 2.64 -5.86
N ARG A 92 -7.23 3.35 -4.78
CA ARG A 92 -8.13 4.26 -4.08
C ARG A 92 -7.96 5.69 -4.59
N TYR A 93 -8.30 5.95 -5.84
CA TYR A 93 -8.16 7.26 -6.50
C TYR A 93 -9.50 8.01 -6.60
N GLU A 94 -10.62 7.37 -6.25
CA GLU A 94 -11.97 7.96 -6.20
C GLU A 94 -12.72 7.41 -4.98
N PRO A 95 -13.73 8.13 -4.47
CA PRO A 95 -14.56 7.63 -3.38
C PRO A 95 -15.24 6.32 -3.77
N LEU A 96 -15.22 5.35 -2.87
CA LEU A 96 -15.76 4.02 -3.11
C LEU A 96 -16.87 3.69 -2.12
N VAL A 97 -18.05 3.37 -2.64
CA VAL A 97 -19.15 2.78 -1.88
C VAL A 97 -19.28 1.32 -2.27
N TRP A 98 -19.14 0.43 -1.31
CA TRP A 98 -19.32 -1.01 -1.56
C TRP A 98 -20.81 -1.35 -1.65
N ASN A 99 -21.31 -1.54 -2.86
CA ASN A 99 -22.71 -1.86 -3.14
C ASN A 99 -22.91 -3.27 -3.72
N ILE A 100 -21.86 -4.07 -3.82
CA ILE A 100 -21.91 -5.37 -4.48
C ILE A 100 -22.25 -6.45 -3.44
N PRO A 101 -23.43 -7.06 -3.49
CA PRO A 101 -23.80 -8.17 -2.61
C PRO A 101 -22.77 -9.31 -2.70
N GLY A 102 -22.34 -9.82 -1.55
CA GLY A 102 -21.36 -10.91 -1.47
C GLY A 102 -19.88 -10.47 -1.59
N GLN A 103 -19.60 -9.23 -1.93
CA GLN A 103 -18.25 -8.65 -1.91
C GLN A 103 -18.03 -7.70 -0.73
N GLU A 104 -18.66 -8.00 0.36
CA GLU A 104 -18.58 -7.18 1.57
C GLU A 104 -17.18 -7.23 2.16
N ARG A 105 -16.49 -6.10 2.10
CA ARG A 105 -15.13 -5.92 2.64
C ARG A 105 -15.13 -5.24 4.01
N ALA A 106 -16.24 -5.32 4.72
CA ALA A 106 -16.28 -4.93 6.11
C ALA A 106 -15.76 -6.06 7.01
N SER A 107 -15.34 -5.72 8.22
CA SER A 107 -15.11 -6.73 9.25
C SER A 107 -16.35 -7.64 9.36
N ILE A 108 -16.13 -8.92 9.64
CA ILE A 108 -17.21 -9.90 9.78
C ILE A 108 -18.26 -9.47 10.83
N ALA A 109 -17.82 -8.75 11.86
CA ALA A 109 -18.69 -8.19 12.90
C ALA A 109 -19.71 -7.16 12.37
N PHE A 110 -19.43 -6.57 11.20
CA PHE A 110 -20.26 -5.51 10.58
C PHE A 110 -20.86 -5.93 9.24
N ARG A 111 -20.87 -7.22 8.96
CA ARG A 111 -21.29 -7.80 7.69
C ARG A 111 -22.69 -7.35 7.27
N ASN A 112 -23.60 -7.21 8.22
CA ASN A 112 -25.00 -6.85 8.01
C ASN A 112 -25.30 -5.37 8.32
N ALA A 113 -24.28 -4.52 8.49
CA ALA A 113 -24.49 -3.10 8.72
C ALA A 113 -25.25 -2.49 7.54
N PRO A 114 -26.41 -1.83 7.79
CA PRO A 114 -27.33 -1.40 6.73
C PRO A 114 -26.77 -0.27 5.87
N ILE A 115 -25.85 0.51 6.39
CA ILE A 115 -25.21 1.64 5.70
C ILE A 115 -23.70 1.50 5.89
N LYS A 116 -22.97 1.35 4.79
CA LYS A 116 -21.50 1.35 4.79
C LYS A 116 -20.97 2.77 4.66
N ALA A 117 -19.83 3.02 5.29
CA ALA A 117 -19.13 4.27 5.11
C ALA A 117 -18.48 4.34 3.72
N VAL A 118 -18.35 5.54 3.19
CA VAL A 118 -17.65 5.78 1.93
C VAL A 118 -16.16 5.79 2.20
N ILE A 119 -15.42 4.92 1.51
CA ILE A 119 -13.96 4.92 1.54
C ILE A 119 -13.47 6.12 0.75
N GLN A 120 -12.67 6.97 1.38
CA GLN A 120 -12.10 8.14 0.73
C GLN A 120 -10.93 7.77 -0.20
N PRO A 121 -10.64 8.58 -1.20
CA PRO A 121 -9.45 8.38 -2.03
C PRO A 121 -8.17 8.65 -1.25
N ASP A 122 -7.08 8.01 -1.68
CA ASP A 122 -5.75 8.34 -1.20
C ASP A 122 -5.27 9.66 -1.78
N SER A 123 -4.51 10.41 -1.00
CA SER A 123 -3.73 11.54 -1.47
C SER A 123 -2.33 11.08 -1.86
N VAL A 124 -1.85 11.49 -3.03
CA VAL A 124 -0.50 11.19 -3.52
C VAL A 124 0.11 12.47 -4.07
N ALA A 125 1.33 12.76 -3.66
CA ALA A 125 2.07 13.93 -4.14
C ALA A 125 3.58 13.69 -4.13
N PHE A 126 4.30 14.45 -4.95
CA PHE A 126 5.73 14.62 -4.74
C PHE A 126 5.98 15.51 -3.53
N ALA A 127 6.90 15.11 -2.69
CA ALA A 127 7.33 15.86 -1.52
C ALA A 127 8.83 15.68 -1.33
N ASP A 128 9.54 16.78 -1.21
CA ASP A 128 11.01 16.82 -1.09
C ASP A 128 11.68 15.98 -2.21
N LYS A 129 12.32 14.88 -1.86
CA LYS A 129 13.05 14.02 -2.83
C LYS A 129 12.26 12.77 -3.24
N GLY A 130 11.03 12.61 -2.75
CA GLY A 130 10.30 11.39 -2.92
C GLY A 130 8.81 11.56 -3.20
N VAL A 131 8.07 10.50 -2.97
CA VAL A 131 6.62 10.45 -3.12
C VAL A 131 6.01 10.19 -1.76
N ILE A 132 5.11 11.06 -1.34
CA ILE A 132 4.27 10.87 -0.16
C ILE A 132 2.88 10.42 -0.60
N TRP A 133 2.30 9.51 0.14
CA TRP A 133 0.89 9.12 0.00
C TRP A 133 0.27 8.87 1.35
N TYR A 134 -1.00 9.16 1.46
CA TYR A 134 -1.75 8.85 2.67
C TYR A 134 -3.24 8.69 2.38
N HIS A 135 -3.86 7.88 3.21
CA HIS A 135 -5.30 7.77 3.37
C HIS A 135 -5.69 8.45 4.69
N GLN A 136 -6.78 9.17 4.68
CA GLN A 136 -7.39 9.71 5.89
C GLN A 136 -8.86 9.34 5.92
N ASN A 137 -9.25 8.60 6.93
CA ASN A 137 -10.65 8.25 7.13
C ASN A 137 -11.51 9.51 7.31
N SER A 138 -12.71 9.45 6.79
CA SER A 138 -13.68 10.54 6.90
C SER A 138 -14.23 10.70 8.31
N GLU A 139 -15.03 11.74 8.50
CA GLU A 139 -15.78 11.99 9.73
C GLU A 139 -16.74 10.84 10.05
N ARG A 140 -17.40 10.29 9.01
CA ARG A 140 -18.37 9.20 9.14
C ARG A 140 -17.74 7.87 8.81
N THR A 141 -17.78 6.97 9.78
CA THR A 141 -17.20 5.64 9.68
C THR A 141 -18.23 4.56 10.02
N LEU A 142 -17.88 3.30 9.84
CA LEU A 142 -18.71 2.17 10.23
C LEU A 142 -19.00 2.15 11.74
N PHE A 143 -18.11 2.71 12.57
CA PHE A 143 -18.34 2.87 14.01
C PHE A 143 -19.61 3.65 14.28
N ASP A 144 -19.81 4.79 13.62
CA ASP A 144 -20.99 5.66 13.81
C ASP A 144 -22.27 4.95 13.43
N VAL A 145 -22.23 4.20 12.33
CA VAL A 145 -23.35 3.39 11.86
C VAL A 145 -23.71 2.31 12.89
N THR A 146 -22.70 1.64 13.45
CA THR A 146 -22.89 0.58 14.44
C THR A 146 -23.47 1.13 15.74
N VAL A 147 -22.96 2.25 16.24
CA VAL A 147 -23.47 2.91 17.45
C VAL A 147 -24.96 3.24 17.30
N LEU A 148 -25.38 3.74 16.14
CA LEU A 148 -26.79 4.04 15.88
C LEU A 148 -27.64 2.77 15.77
N GLN A 149 -27.14 1.72 15.13
CA GLN A 149 -27.80 0.42 14.99
C GLN A 149 -28.04 -0.25 16.36
N GLU A 150 -27.06 -0.14 17.24
CA GLU A 150 -27.13 -0.67 18.62
C GLU A 150 -27.94 0.22 19.58
N SER A 151 -28.62 1.24 19.05
CA SER A 151 -29.43 2.18 19.85
C SER A 151 -28.64 2.99 20.88
N LEU A 152 -27.33 3.15 20.68
CA LEU A 152 -26.43 3.90 21.56
C LEU A 152 -26.26 5.36 21.17
N GLY A 153 -27.10 5.88 20.25
CA GLY A 153 -27.01 7.27 19.77
C GLY A 153 -27.01 8.33 20.86
N GLY A 154 -27.74 8.09 21.95
CA GLY A 154 -27.80 9.01 23.11
C GLY A 154 -26.47 9.19 23.84
N VAL A 155 -25.55 8.25 23.73
CA VAL A 155 -24.22 8.29 24.37
C VAL A 155 -23.07 8.39 23.36
N MET A 156 -23.37 8.52 22.09
CA MET A 156 -22.39 8.53 20.99
C MET A 156 -21.26 9.54 21.19
N GLN A 157 -21.57 10.71 21.74
CA GLN A 157 -20.60 11.76 22.04
C GLN A 157 -19.58 11.38 23.14
N GLN A 158 -19.89 10.35 23.93
CA GLN A 158 -19.05 9.86 25.02
C GLN A 158 -18.18 8.67 24.57
N LEU A 159 -18.44 8.13 23.37
CA LEU A 159 -17.71 6.99 22.83
C LEU A 159 -16.54 7.45 21.98
N TRP A 160 -15.40 6.82 22.18
CA TRP A 160 -14.25 7.03 21.33
C TRP A 160 -14.37 6.23 20.03
N ASN A 161 -14.31 6.93 18.90
CA ASN A 161 -14.31 6.31 17.57
C ASN A 161 -12.87 6.11 17.08
N PRO A 162 -12.35 4.87 17.04
CA PRO A 162 -10.97 4.60 16.64
C PRO A 162 -10.70 4.77 15.14
N LEU A 163 -11.76 4.86 14.33
CA LEU A 163 -11.64 4.97 12.87
C LEU A 163 -11.69 6.42 12.39
N LYS A 164 -12.31 7.31 13.15
CA LYS A 164 -12.51 8.70 12.75
C LYS A 164 -11.16 9.42 12.57
N HIS A 165 -10.94 9.97 11.38
CA HIS A 165 -9.71 10.66 11.00
C HIS A 165 -8.43 9.83 11.16
N LEU A 166 -8.55 8.51 11.30
CA LEU A 166 -7.38 7.65 11.30
C LEU A 166 -6.62 7.86 9.97
N THR A 167 -5.36 8.27 10.11
CA THR A 167 -4.52 8.59 8.96
C THR A 167 -3.35 7.61 8.88
N PHE A 168 -3.13 7.07 7.70
CA PHE A 168 -2.02 6.16 7.44
C PHE A 168 -1.51 6.32 6.00
N GLY A 169 -0.25 6.03 5.79
CA GLY A 169 0.36 6.21 4.49
C GLY A 169 1.83 5.83 4.51
N GLY A 170 2.58 6.42 3.61
CA GLY A 170 4.00 6.20 3.50
C GLY A 170 4.71 7.28 2.71
N TYR A 171 6.02 7.18 2.73
CA TYR A 171 6.92 8.01 1.97
C TYR A 171 7.95 7.10 1.27
N MET A 172 8.18 7.32 -0.01
CA MET A 172 9.15 6.57 -0.81
C MET A 172 10.21 7.53 -1.34
N GLU A 173 11.45 7.24 -1.05
CA GLU A 173 12.61 7.93 -1.62
C GLU A 173 13.68 6.91 -2.02
N GLY A 174 14.68 7.34 -2.76
CA GLY A 174 15.81 6.49 -3.13
C GLY A 174 17.10 7.28 -3.32
N SER A 175 18.22 6.63 -3.04
CA SER A 175 19.55 7.19 -3.29
C SER A 175 19.76 7.41 -4.79
N ASN A 176 20.17 8.62 -5.16
CA ASN A 176 20.39 9.02 -6.56
C ASN A 176 19.14 8.95 -7.45
N MET A 177 17.96 8.96 -6.85
CA MET A 177 16.69 9.06 -7.59
C MET A 177 16.24 10.51 -7.70
N VAL A 178 15.53 10.79 -8.78
CA VAL A 178 14.89 12.08 -9.03
C VAL A 178 13.41 11.84 -9.32
N GLN A 179 12.60 12.83 -9.02
CA GLN A 179 11.18 12.81 -9.36
C GLN A 179 11.02 12.85 -10.88
N ASP A 180 10.20 11.95 -11.42
CA ASP A 180 10.02 11.83 -12.86
C ASP A 180 8.66 12.35 -13.33
N GLY A 181 7.58 11.95 -12.69
CA GLY A 181 6.24 12.41 -13.06
C GLY A 181 5.12 11.74 -12.29
N ILE A 182 3.92 12.26 -12.45
CA ILE A 182 2.68 11.66 -11.95
C ILE A 182 1.91 11.14 -13.16
N VAL A 183 1.57 9.84 -13.11
CA VAL A 183 0.63 9.23 -14.04
C VAL A 183 -0.67 9.02 -13.28
N SER A 184 -1.74 9.66 -13.75
CA SER A 184 -3.09 9.46 -13.22
C SER A 184 -3.95 8.72 -14.25
N GLY A 185 -4.73 7.73 -13.79
CA GLY A 185 -5.64 6.98 -14.66
C GLY A 185 -6.11 5.68 -14.05
N LYS A 186 -7.18 5.14 -14.63
CA LYS A 186 -7.63 3.76 -14.38
C LYS A 186 -6.75 2.82 -15.17
N TYR A 187 -6.21 1.79 -14.52
CA TYR A 187 -5.55 0.67 -15.15
C TYR A 187 -6.48 -0.52 -15.20
#